data_569448bb9303c20bda58ecccbb101fcb
#
_entry.id   569448bb9303c20bda58ecccbb101fcb
#
_cell.length_a   1.000
_cell.length_b   1.000
_cell.length_c   1.000
_cell.angle_alpha   90.00
_cell.angle_beta   90.00
_cell.angle_gamma   90.00
#
_symmetry.space_group_name_H-M   'P 1'
#
loop_
_entity.id
_entity.type
_entity.pdbx_description
1 polymer ?
#
loop_
_entity_poly.entity_id
_entity_poly.type
_entity_poly.pdbx_seq_one_letter_code
_entity_poly.pdbx_strand_id
1 'polypeptide(L)'
;IGVRPNDFSRTPDEFFHNVAQEQRRGLHPRWLVREQSYWTPIGVASGSASALLNEEGLLEVDRGSFSLEPFLFADGQLVTWADAEITQQLEDGSLPIPSARWRANGFALTTTAFATAVSGDPVLFVRYRIENTGDAPRVARLFCALRPFQVNPPWQAFRGLGGACAVGELRWHAGAV
;
A
#
# COMPACT_ATOMS: atom_id res chain seq x y z
N ILE A 1 -18.99 -9.64 -14.25
CA ILE A 1 -18.35 -10.67 -13.40
C ILE A 1 -19.45 -11.66 -13.06
N GLY A 2 -19.37 -12.88 -13.62
CA GLY A 2 -20.33 -13.93 -13.31
C GLY A 2 -20.01 -14.55 -11.97
N VAL A 3 -20.94 -14.55 -11.04
CA VAL A 3 -20.80 -15.26 -9.76
C VAL A 3 -20.92 -16.75 -10.05
N ARG A 4 -19.89 -17.52 -9.70
CA ARG A 4 -19.92 -18.97 -9.80
C ARG A 4 -20.62 -19.57 -8.56
N PRO A 5 -21.28 -20.72 -8.65
CA PRO A 5 -21.98 -21.35 -7.52
C PRO A 5 -21.09 -21.63 -6.30
N ASN A 6 -19.76 -21.64 -6.46
CA ASN A 6 -18.78 -21.90 -5.39
C ASN A 6 -18.09 -20.64 -4.87
N ASP A 7 -18.52 -19.43 -5.30
CA ASP A 7 -17.92 -18.15 -4.85
C ASP A 7 -18.48 -17.68 -3.49
N PHE A 8 -19.09 -18.56 -2.72
CA PHE A 8 -19.51 -18.26 -1.35
C PHE A 8 -18.32 -18.30 -0.40
N SER A 9 -17.53 -17.24 -0.44
CA SER A 9 -16.52 -17.03 0.58
C SER A 9 -17.20 -16.76 1.91
N ARG A 10 -16.72 -17.40 2.98
CA ARG A 10 -17.30 -17.28 4.32
C ARG A 10 -16.94 -15.95 4.99
N THR A 11 -15.83 -15.35 4.55
CA THR A 11 -15.30 -14.11 5.10
C THR A 11 -14.88 -13.18 3.96
N PRO A 12 -14.78 -11.85 4.20
CA PRO A 12 -14.21 -10.92 3.24
C PRO A 12 -12.79 -11.32 2.80
N ASP A 13 -11.97 -11.82 3.72
CA ASP A 13 -10.59 -12.24 3.43
C ASP A 13 -10.55 -13.41 2.43
N GLU A 14 -11.43 -14.41 2.62
CA GLU A 14 -11.55 -15.54 1.67
C GLU A 14 -12.02 -15.07 0.30
N PHE A 15 -12.97 -14.14 0.25
CA PHE A 15 -13.45 -13.56 -1.00
C PHE A 15 -12.32 -12.86 -1.77
N PHE A 16 -11.60 -11.97 -1.11
CA PHE A 16 -10.51 -11.25 -1.77
C PHE A 16 -9.33 -12.15 -2.11
N HIS A 17 -9.06 -13.18 -1.30
CA HIS A 17 -8.07 -14.20 -1.63
C HIS A 17 -8.42 -14.92 -2.94
N ASN A 18 -9.67 -15.37 -3.09
CA ASN A 18 -10.12 -16.04 -4.31
C ASN A 18 -10.02 -15.11 -5.54
N VAL A 19 -10.43 -13.83 -5.39
CA VAL A 19 -10.27 -12.83 -6.44
C VAL A 19 -8.81 -12.64 -6.83
N ALA A 20 -7.92 -12.53 -5.84
CA ALA A 20 -6.49 -12.31 -6.07
C ALA A 20 -5.81 -13.48 -6.78
N GLN A 21 -6.23 -14.72 -6.51
CA GLN A 21 -5.68 -15.92 -7.19
C GLN A 21 -5.99 -15.96 -8.69
N GLU A 22 -7.07 -15.33 -9.13
CA GLU A 22 -7.47 -15.27 -10.54
C GLU A 22 -6.86 -14.05 -11.28
N GLN A 23 -6.20 -13.14 -10.56
CA GLN A 23 -5.65 -11.91 -11.10
C GLN A 23 -4.14 -11.99 -11.31
N ARG A 24 -3.62 -11.07 -12.13
CA ARG A 24 -2.19 -10.90 -12.30
C ARG A 24 -1.54 -10.57 -10.95
N ARG A 25 -0.43 -11.25 -10.63
CA ARG A 25 0.40 -10.94 -9.46
C ARG A 25 0.78 -9.45 -9.48
N GLY A 26 0.71 -8.82 -8.32
CA GLY A 26 1.00 -7.38 -8.15
C GLY A 26 -0.24 -6.48 -8.15
N LEU A 27 -1.42 -6.98 -8.54
CA LEU A 27 -2.66 -6.22 -8.45
C LEU A 27 -3.27 -6.23 -7.04
N HIS A 28 -2.80 -7.09 -6.17
CA HIS A 28 -3.24 -7.25 -4.78
C HIS A 28 -2.04 -7.35 -3.84
N PRO A 29 -2.20 -7.03 -2.54
CA PRO A 29 -1.18 -7.22 -1.54
C PRO A 29 -0.68 -8.68 -1.49
N ARG A 30 0.58 -8.87 -1.12
CA ARG A 30 1.24 -10.19 -1.09
C ARG A 30 0.50 -11.24 -0.28
N TRP A 31 -0.05 -10.87 0.86
CA TRP A 31 -0.75 -11.81 1.71
C TRP A 31 -2.00 -12.42 1.05
N LEU A 32 -2.67 -11.70 0.14
CA LEU A 32 -3.78 -12.25 -0.65
C LEU A 32 -3.35 -13.32 -1.64
N VAL A 33 -2.09 -13.37 -2.00
CA VAL A 33 -1.49 -14.45 -2.81
C VAL A 33 -0.59 -15.38 -1.98
N ARG A 34 -0.74 -15.36 -0.64
CA ARG A 34 -0.03 -16.17 0.34
C ARG A 34 1.48 -15.96 0.35
N GLU A 35 1.92 -14.79 -0.01
CA GLU A 35 3.30 -14.35 0.12
C GLU A 35 3.46 -13.51 1.38
N GLN A 36 4.60 -13.62 2.03
CA GLN A 36 4.92 -12.79 3.19
C GLN A 36 5.44 -11.43 2.76
N SER A 37 5.09 -10.40 3.52
CA SER A 37 5.65 -9.05 3.43
C SER A 37 6.07 -8.58 4.81
N TYR A 38 7.09 -7.74 4.88
CA TYR A 38 7.53 -7.08 6.10
C TYR A 38 7.07 -5.63 6.09
N TRP A 39 7.06 -4.99 7.24
CA TRP A 39 6.60 -3.61 7.38
C TRP A 39 7.35 -2.85 8.48
N THR A 40 7.30 -1.54 8.37
CA THR A 40 7.83 -0.62 9.38
C THR A 40 6.67 0.18 9.98
N PRO A 41 6.53 0.22 11.32
CA PRO A 41 5.54 1.05 11.98
C PRO A 41 5.94 2.53 11.91
N ILE A 42 4.92 3.39 11.78
CA ILE A 42 5.06 4.83 11.70
C ILE A 42 4.08 5.47 12.68
N GLY A 43 4.55 6.36 13.52
CA GLY A 43 3.72 7.03 14.51
C GLY A 43 4.45 8.19 15.17
N VAL A 44 3.76 8.88 16.06
CA VAL A 44 4.34 9.93 16.91
C VAL A 44 4.56 9.39 18.32
N ALA A 45 5.54 9.93 19.01
CA ALA A 45 5.82 9.56 20.39
C ALA A 45 4.56 9.80 21.26
N SER A 46 4.16 8.78 22.02
CA SER A 46 2.97 8.80 22.87
C SER A 46 1.62 8.93 22.10
N GLY A 47 1.62 8.81 20.78
CA GLY A 47 0.40 8.78 19.98
C GLY A 47 -0.31 7.43 20.06
N SER A 48 -1.64 7.44 19.93
CA SER A 48 -2.46 6.21 19.87
C SER A 48 -2.59 5.66 18.45
N ALA A 49 -2.46 6.50 17.43
CA ALA A 49 -2.52 6.15 16.02
C ALA A 49 -1.15 5.65 15.52
N SER A 50 -1.17 4.64 14.66
CA SER A 50 0.04 4.13 14.02
C SER A 50 -0.24 3.55 12.65
N ALA A 51 0.51 4.03 11.67
CA ALA A 51 0.51 3.52 10.31
C ALA A 51 1.54 2.40 10.13
N LEU A 52 1.38 1.61 9.07
CA LEU A 52 2.35 0.59 8.66
C LEU A 52 2.70 0.79 7.18
N LEU A 53 3.97 0.95 6.87
CA LEU A 53 4.47 0.92 5.50
C LEU A 53 5.10 -0.45 5.25
N ASN A 54 4.59 -1.20 4.27
CA ASN A 54 5.20 -2.45 3.90
C ASN A 54 6.34 -2.27 2.88
N GLU A 55 7.03 -3.35 2.57
CA GLU A 55 8.20 -3.33 1.69
C GLU A 55 7.85 -3.05 0.22
N GLU A 56 6.60 -3.21 -0.17
CA GLU A 56 6.10 -2.86 -1.51
C GLU A 56 5.60 -1.42 -1.63
N GLY A 57 5.51 -0.68 -0.52
CA GLY A 57 4.99 0.69 -0.50
C GLY A 57 3.48 0.78 -0.26
N LEU A 58 2.81 -0.30 0.12
CA LEU A 58 1.44 -0.28 0.66
C LEU A 58 1.47 0.38 2.04
N LEU A 59 0.69 1.41 2.24
CA LEU A 59 0.60 2.18 3.47
C LEU A 59 -0.77 1.98 4.14
N GLU A 60 -0.83 1.22 5.22
CA GLU A 60 -1.98 1.18 6.12
C GLU A 60 -1.95 2.46 6.98
N VAL A 61 -3.03 3.26 6.90
CA VAL A 61 -3.00 4.63 7.45
C VAL A 61 -3.23 4.70 8.95
N ASP A 62 -3.87 3.69 9.53
CA ASP A 62 -4.02 3.48 10.98
C ASP A 62 -4.44 2.03 11.22
N ARG A 63 -4.41 1.59 12.46
CA ARG A 63 -4.75 0.23 12.87
C ARG A 63 -6.14 -0.18 12.39
N GLY A 64 -6.20 -1.28 11.66
CA GLY A 64 -7.44 -1.84 11.16
C GLY A 64 -8.14 -0.98 10.12
N SER A 65 -7.46 0.03 9.58
CA SER A 65 -7.96 0.96 8.60
C SER A 65 -7.66 0.52 7.16
N PHE A 66 -8.08 1.32 6.22
CA PHE A 66 -7.76 1.16 4.81
C PHE A 66 -6.27 1.41 4.53
N SER A 67 -5.84 1.08 3.33
CA SER A 67 -4.50 1.39 2.87
C SER A 67 -4.48 2.17 1.56
N LEU A 68 -3.33 2.81 1.31
CA LEU A 68 -2.96 3.44 0.06
C LEU A 68 -1.95 2.56 -0.65
N GLU A 69 -2.26 2.14 -1.88
CA GLU A 69 -1.37 1.32 -2.69
C GLU A 69 -0.97 2.07 -3.97
N PRO A 70 0.33 2.25 -4.23
CA PRO A 70 0.78 2.92 -5.43
C PRO A 70 0.79 1.98 -6.64
N PHE A 71 0.42 2.53 -7.81
CA PHE A 71 0.60 1.92 -9.12
C PHE A 71 1.18 2.96 -10.08
N LEU A 72 2.10 2.56 -10.92
CA LEU A 72 2.68 3.43 -11.94
C LEU A 72 2.21 2.98 -13.33
N PHE A 73 1.70 3.90 -14.13
CA PHE A 73 1.35 3.62 -15.51
C PHE A 73 2.29 4.41 -16.42
N ALA A 74 3.03 3.69 -17.24
CA ALA A 74 3.99 4.28 -18.18
C ALA A 74 4.03 3.43 -19.46
N ASP A 75 4.17 4.07 -20.61
CA ASP A 75 4.29 3.44 -21.94
C ASP A 75 3.18 2.40 -22.22
N GLY A 76 1.95 2.71 -21.82
CA GLY A 76 0.80 1.82 -22.04
C GLY A 76 0.72 0.62 -21.08
N GLN A 77 1.61 0.52 -20.09
CA GLN A 77 1.67 -0.59 -19.15
C GLN A 77 1.45 -0.14 -17.70
N LEU A 78 0.69 -0.93 -16.96
CA LEU A 78 0.58 -0.79 -15.51
C LEU A 78 1.73 -1.54 -14.85
N VAL A 79 2.53 -0.80 -14.09
CA VAL A 79 3.63 -1.31 -13.26
C VAL A 79 3.13 -1.42 -11.83
N THR A 80 3.33 -2.57 -11.26
CA THR A 80 2.96 -2.94 -9.90
C THR A 80 4.21 -3.31 -9.10
N TRP A 81 4.06 -3.59 -7.81
CA TRP A 81 5.16 -4.10 -6.99
C TRP A 81 5.78 -5.39 -7.55
N ALA A 82 5.01 -6.21 -8.26
CA ALA A 82 5.51 -7.48 -8.82
C ALA A 82 6.38 -7.31 -10.08
N ASP A 83 6.36 -6.13 -10.69
CA ASP A 83 7.12 -5.81 -11.90
C ASP A 83 8.40 -5.04 -11.58
N ALA A 84 8.62 -4.66 -10.33
CA ALA A 84 9.69 -3.76 -9.92
C ALA A 84 10.76 -4.47 -9.10
N GLU A 85 12.00 -4.03 -9.27
CA GLU A 85 13.03 -4.24 -8.27
C GLU A 85 12.78 -3.28 -7.10
N ILE A 86 12.64 -3.82 -5.90
CA ILE A 86 12.26 -3.05 -4.71
C ILE A 86 13.40 -3.02 -3.71
N THR A 87 13.69 -1.84 -3.20
CA THR A 87 14.61 -1.62 -2.09
C THR A 87 13.95 -0.79 -1.01
N GLN A 88 14.35 -1.00 0.24
CA GLN A 88 13.83 -0.29 1.39
C GLN A 88 14.97 0.39 2.13
N GLN A 89 14.65 1.50 2.77
CA GLN A 89 15.58 2.20 3.63
C GLN A 89 14.86 3.01 4.70
N LEU A 90 15.59 3.32 5.76
CA LEU A 90 15.24 4.36 6.71
C LEU A 90 15.99 5.64 6.35
N GLU A 91 15.41 6.80 6.61
CA GLU A 91 16.09 8.09 6.43
C GLU A 91 17.35 8.11 7.30
N ASP A 92 18.47 8.60 6.74
CA ASP A 92 19.79 8.59 7.37
C ASP A 92 20.22 7.21 7.93
N GLY A 93 19.62 6.13 7.41
CA GLY A 93 19.89 4.76 7.83
C GLY A 93 19.32 4.35 9.20
N SER A 94 18.73 5.26 9.97
CA SER A 94 18.30 5.02 11.35
C SER A 94 17.03 5.75 11.79
N LEU A 95 16.65 6.83 11.11
CA LEU A 95 15.45 7.57 11.47
C LEU A 95 14.17 6.76 11.12
N PRO A 96 13.12 6.81 11.95
CA PRO A 96 11.90 6.04 11.74
C PRO A 96 11.02 6.65 10.63
N ILE A 97 11.64 6.95 9.50
CA ILE A 97 11.04 7.47 8.27
C ILE A 97 11.34 6.46 7.16
N PRO A 98 10.52 5.42 7.03
CA PRO A 98 10.76 4.39 6.03
C PRO A 98 10.44 4.87 4.62
N SER A 99 11.15 4.30 3.66
CA SER A 99 10.83 4.40 2.24
C SER A 99 10.97 3.06 1.53
N ALA A 100 10.06 2.82 0.58
CA ALA A 100 10.11 1.75 -0.41
C ALA A 100 10.37 2.37 -1.78
N ARG A 101 11.39 1.89 -2.48
CA ARG A 101 11.77 2.38 -3.81
C ARG A 101 11.65 1.27 -4.84
N TRP A 102 10.85 1.52 -5.85
CA TRP A 102 10.70 0.67 -7.03
C TRP A 102 11.62 1.14 -8.14
N ARG A 103 12.14 0.19 -8.90
CA ARG A 103 12.79 0.44 -10.20
C ARG A 103 12.16 -0.46 -11.24
N ALA A 104 11.53 0.12 -12.24
CA ALA A 104 10.91 -0.61 -13.34
C ALA A 104 10.78 0.28 -14.57
N ASN A 105 10.93 -0.29 -15.74
CA ASN A 105 10.66 0.35 -17.04
C ASN A 105 11.30 1.74 -17.21
N GLY A 106 12.52 1.96 -16.68
CA GLY A 106 13.21 3.26 -16.77
C GLY A 106 12.60 4.36 -15.89
N PHE A 107 11.85 3.99 -14.88
CA PHE A 107 11.38 4.87 -13.81
C PHE A 107 11.80 4.35 -12.44
N ALA A 108 11.91 5.28 -11.50
CA ALA A 108 11.94 4.97 -10.09
C ALA A 108 10.77 5.64 -9.39
N LEU A 109 10.03 4.88 -8.58
CA LEU A 109 8.98 5.38 -7.69
C LEU A 109 9.43 5.18 -6.24
N THR A 110 9.51 6.25 -5.48
CA THR A 110 9.81 6.18 -4.04
C THR A 110 8.60 6.60 -3.24
N THR A 111 8.13 5.73 -2.36
CA THR A 111 7.11 6.00 -1.36
C THR A 111 7.82 6.21 -0.03
N THR A 112 7.69 7.39 0.57
CA THR A 112 8.24 7.72 1.90
C THR A 112 7.08 8.12 2.80
N ALA A 113 7.04 7.60 4.02
CA ALA A 113 5.98 7.94 4.97
C ALA A 113 6.56 8.31 6.34
N PHE A 114 5.96 9.30 6.99
CA PHE A 114 6.30 9.71 8.35
C PHE A 114 5.09 10.33 9.03
N ALA A 115 5.11 10.35 10.34
CA ALA A 115 4.09 11.00 11.16
C ALA A 115 4.69 12.11 12.00
N THR A 116 3.90 13.15 12.23
CA THR A 116 4.23 14.23 13.16
C THR A 116 2.98 14.66 13.93
N ALA A 117 3.15 15.36 15.04
CA ALA A 117 2.05 15.98 15.75
C ALA A 117 1.84 17.41 15.24
N VAL A 118 0.61 17.70 14.80
CA VAL A 118 0.18 19.04 14.41
C VAL A 118 -0.89 19.47 15.41
N SER A 119 -0.60 20.52 16.19
CA SER A 119 -1.49 20.98 17.28
C SER A 119 -1.88 19.91 18.30
N GLY A 120 -0.99 18.89 18.48
CA GLY A 120 -1.21 17.77 19.37
C GLY A 120 -1.83 16.52 18.71
N ASP A 121 -2.42 16.65 17.55
CA ASP A 121 -2.97 15.54 16.81
C ASP A 121 -1.94 14.87 15.89
N PRO A 122 -1.92 13.53 15.79
CA PRO A 122 -1.05 12.82 14.87
C PRO A 122 -1.51 13.04 13.43
N VAL A 123 -0.57 13.44 12.57
CA VAL A 123 -0.79 13.60 11.14
C VAL A 123 0.21 12.72 10.39
N LEU A 124 -0.31 11.86 9.51
CA LEU A 124 0.49 11.01 8.64
C LEU A 124 0.73 11.71 7.31
N PHE A 125 1.99 11.78 6.91
CA PHE A 125 2.40 12.27 5.60
C PHE A 125 2.93 11.12 4.76
N VAL A 126 2.53 11.08 3.49
CA VAL A 126 3.11 10.20 2.48
C VAL A 126 3.57 11.02 1.28
N ARG A 127 4.79 10.75 0.85
CA ARG A 127 5.40 11.38 -0.32
C ARG A 127 5.66 10.33 -1.38
N TYR A 128 5.10 10.53 -2.56
CA TYR A 128 5.42 9.77 -3.77
C TYR A 128 6.34 10.60 -4.67
N ARG A 129 7.51 10.07 -4.97
CA ARG A 129 8.48 10.69 -5.88
C ARG A 129 8.70 9.78 -7.08
N ILE A 130 8.42 10.31 -8.26
CA ILE A 130 8.67 9.62 -9.53
C ILE A 130 9.88 10.27 -10.20
N GLU A 131 10.81 9.44 -10.64
CA GLU A 131 12.00 9.85 -11.38
C GLU A 131 12.03 9.09 -12.70
N ASN A 132 12.21 9.81 -13.81
CA ASN A 132 12.60 9.21 -15.08
C ASN A 132 14.11 8.92 -14.99
N THR A 133 14.48 7.64 -15.06
CA THR A 133 15.88 7.20 -14.98
C THR A 133 16.51 6.98 -16.35
N GLY A 134 15.78 7.27 -17.43
CA GLY A 134 16.27 7.25 -18.81
C GLY A 134 16.60 8.66 -19.30
N ASP A 135 17.25 8.73 -20.47
CA ASP A 135 17.74 10.00 -21.06
C ASP A 135 16.68 10.78 -21.83
N ALA A 136 15.61 10.14 -22.28
CA ALA A 136 14.54 10.77 -23.04
C ALA A 136 13.37 11.20 -22.14
N PRO A 137 12.70 12.32 -22.44
CA PRO A 137 11.45 12.70 -21.76
C PRO A 137 10.37 11.62 -21.94
N ARG A 138 9.72 11.23 -20.86
CA ARG A 138 8.66 10.22 -20.85
C ARG A 138 7.55 10.64 -19.90
N VAL A 139 6.36 10.12 -20.13
CA VAL A 139 5.17 10.40 -19.30
C VAL A 139 4.86 9.19 -18.45
N ALA A 140 4.69 9.44 -17.17
CA ALA A 140 4.17 8.47 -16.22
C ALA A 140 2.96 9.02 -15.47
N ARG A 141 2.05 8.14 -15.05
CA ARG A 141 0.91 8.46 -14.19
C ARG A 141 1.00 7.64 -12.92
N LEU A 142 0.87 8.30 -11.79
CA LEU A 142 0.73 7.65 -10.50
C LEU A 142 -0.76 7.45 -10.21
N PHE A 143 -1.12 6.24 -9.82
CA PHE A 143 -2.39 5.92 -9.19
C PHE A 143 -2.15 5.56 -7.74
N CYS A 144 -2.82 6.25 -6.82
CA CYS A 144 -2.88 5.89 -5.41
C CYS A 144 -4.24 5.25 -5.17
N ALA A 145 -4.27 3.93 -5.08
CA ALA A 145 -5.50 3.20 -4.85
C ALA A 145 -5.82 3.17 -3.35
N LEU A 146 -7.04 3.58 -3.00
CA LEU A 146 -7.62 3.32 -1.68
C LEU A 146 -8.07 1.86 -1.65
N ARG A 147 -7.51 1.07 -0.73
CA ARG A 147 -7.74 -0.37 -0.66
C ARG A 147 -8.31 -0.77 0.68
N PRO A 148 -9.28 -1.69 0.71
CA PRO A 148 -9.82 -2.23 1.96
C PRO A 148 -8.89 -3.29 2.56
N PHE A 149 -7.57 -3.16 2.39
CA PHE A 149 -6.60 -4.15 2.81
C PHE A 149 -5.65 -3.58 3.86
N GLN A 150 -5.44 -4.35 4.91
CA GLN A 150 -4.41 -4.06 5.89
C GLN A 150 -3.06 -4.62 5.42
N VAL A 151 -1.99 -4.11 6.00
CA VAL A 151 -0.65 -4.63 5.75
C VAL A 151 -0.49 -6.03 6.35
N ASN A 152 -1.05 -6.24 7.55
CA ASN A 152 -1.01 -7.53 8.20
C ASN A 152 -2.04 -8.49 7.59
N PRO A 153 -1.65 -9.73 7.30
CA PRO A 153 -2.61 -10.76 6.92
C PRO A 153 -3.47 -11.20 8.13
N PRO A 154 -4.67 -11.75 7.90
CA PRO A 154 -5.57 -12.13 8.98
C PRO A 154 -5.02 -13.21 9.91
N TRP A 155 -4.13 -14.09 9.42
CA TRP A 155 -3.51 -15.14 10.24
C TRP A 155 -2.31 -14.67 11.08
N GLN A 156 -1.79 -13.47 10.82
CA GLN A 156 -0.78 -12.82 11.66
C GLN A 156 -1.39 -11.75 12.56
N ALA A 157 -2.71 -11.70 12.61
CA ALA A 157 -3.43 -10.70 13.34
C ALA A 157 -3.11 -10.78 14.85
N PHE A 158 -2.28 -9.88 15.31
CA PHE A 158 -2.12 -9.65 16.73
C PHE A 158 -3.22 -8.73 17.21
N ARG A 159 -4.01 -9.18 18.18
CA ARG A 159 -5.19 -8.48 18.74
C ARG A 159 -6.37 -8.30 17.76
N GLY A 160 -6.53 -9.23 16.82
CA GLY A 160 -7.68 -9.20 15.90
C GLY A 160 -7.59 -8.18 14.77
N LEU A 161 -6.39 -7.63 14.52
CA LEU A 161 -6.13 -6.75 13.39
C LEU A 161 -5.46 -7.54 12.26
N GLY A 162 -5.81 -7.24 11.04
CA GLY A 162 -5.27 -7.88 9.84
C GLY A 162 -6.35 -8.27 8.85
N GLY A 163 -5.97 -8.43 7.58
CA GLY A 163 -6.89 -8.82 6.53
C GLY A 163 -7.60 -7.65 5.84
N ALA A 164 -8.87 -7.82 5.53
CA ALA A 164 -9.69 -6.79 4.92
C ALA A 164 -10.40 -5.93 5.98
N CYS A 165 -10.44 -4.63 5.77
CA CYS A 165 -11.23 -3.70 6.57
C CYS A 165 -12.53 -3.30 5.86
N ALA A 166 -13.52 -2.86 6.61
CA ALA A 166 -14.73 -2.28 6.04
C ALA A 166 -14.46 -0.84 5.60
N VAL A 167 -14.75 -0.54 4.34
CA VAL A 167 -14.81 0.83 3.81
C VAL A 167 -16.27 1.13 3.53
N GLY A 168 -16.88 1.96 4.37
CA GLY A 168 -18.32 2.25 4.27
C GLY A 168 -18.65 3.21 3.11
N GLU A 169 -17.86 4.25 2.95
CA GLU A 169 -18.08 5.26 1.94
C GLU A 169 -16.78 5.98 1.58
N LEU A 170 -16.66 6.36 0.31
CA LEU A 170 -15.62 7.25 -0.19
C LEU A 170 -16.29 8.47 -0.84
N ARG A 171 -15.95 9.66 -0.37
CA ARG A 171 -16.48 10.90 -0.92
C ARG A 171 -15.36 11.81 -1.39
N TRP A 172 -15.45 12.27 -2.62
CA TRP A 172 -14.59 13.32 -3.12
C TRP A 172 -15.17 14.69 -2.71
N HIS A 173 -14.41 15.47 -1.98
CA HIS A 173 -14.82 16.82 -1.60
C HIS A 173 -13.64 17.79 -1.68
N ALA A 174 -13.83 18.90 -2.41
CA ALA A 174 -12.87 20.01 -2.51
C ALA A 174 -11.41 19.59 -2.83
N GLY A 175 -11.23 18.56 -3.65
CA GLY A 175 -9.90 18.06 -4.02
C GLY A 175 -9.31 17.03 -3.07
N ALA A 176 -10.10 16.53 -2.11
CA ALA A 176 -9.74 15.47 -1.17
C ALA A 176 -10.74 14.32 -1.18
N VAL A 177 -10.32 13.16 -0.71
CA VAL A 177 -11.16 11.95 -0.52
C VAL A 177 -11.44 11.78 0.96
#